data_5a7716e9b9a6e19e733ae085d410cd46
#
_entry.id   5a7716e9b9a6e19e733ae085d410cd46
#
_cell.length_a   1.000
_cell.length_b   1.000
_cell.length_c   1.000
_cell.angle_alpha   90.00
_cell.angle_beta   90.00
_cell.angle_gamma   90.00
#
_symmetry.space_group_name_H-M   'P 1'
#
loop_
_entity.id
_entity.type
_entity.pdbx_description
1 polymer ?
#
loop_
_entity_poly.entity_id
_entity_poly.type
_entity_poly.pdbx_seq_one_letter_code
_entity_poly.pdbx_strand_id
1 'polypeptide(L)'
;MHRRKCLRLLGATGAALLLAGHSPYRQWDVYRKTRLVLLASATDETSVRLAQALAAIFARQLPDSRAILARARDTNDLVRLVASGQLEVAILREGEAHAVLMGAEPFADNGSVALRTLGAIGDHLMVCVEEVPKPAAYLLVESMAERWHDLDAALVGRASGPRPPQSLRVPLHPGALEYYRGHS
;
A
#
# COMPACT_ATOMS: atom_id res chain seq x y z
N MET A 1 -13.55 45.00 26.85
CA MET A 1 -14.43 44.01 26.16
C MET A 1 -13.71 43.15 25.04
N HIS A 2 -12.38 43.06 24.98
CA HIS A 2 -11.65 42.43 23.86
C HIS A 2 -11.09 41.01 24.13
N ARG A 3 -10.97 40.56 25.38
CA ARG A 3 -10.43 39.25 25.74
C ARG A 3 -11.30 38.03 25.33
N ARG A 4 -12.63 38.20 25.33
CA ARG A 4 -13.55 37.10 25.01
C ARG A 4 -13.64 36.76 23.49
N LYS A 5 -13.28 37.73 22.63
CA LYS A 5 -13.26 37.50 21.14
C LYS A 5 -12.04 36.73 20.70
N CYS A 6 -10.87 36.91 21.33
CA CYS A 6 -9.65 36.16 21.00
C CYS A 6 -9.74 34.67 21.35
N LEU A 7 -10.40 34.31 22.46
CA LEU A 7 -10.57 32.92 22.87
C LEU A 7 -11.51 32.11 21.92
N ARG A 8 -12.49 32.78 21.31
CA ARG A 8 -13.38 32.13 20.32
C ARG A 8 -12.72 31.89 18.97
N LEU A 9 -11.78 32.74 18.56
CA LEU A 9 -11.01 32.57 17.32
C LEU A 9 -9.94 31.46 17.43
N LEU A 10 -9.31 31.32 18.61
CA LEU A 10 -8.34 30.24 18.87
C LEU A 10 -9.02 28.87 18.99
N GLY A 11 -10.25 28.80 19.48
CA GLY A 11 -11.02 27.56 19.53
C GLY A 11 -11.48 27.07 18.14
N ALA A 12 -11.81 27.97 17.22
CA ALA A 12 -12.27 27.63 15.89
C ALA A 12 -11.12 27.15 14.97
N THR A 13 -9.93 27.74 15.12
CA THR A 13 -8.73 27.31 14.37
C THR A 13 -8.21 25.96 14.86
N GLY A 14 -8.30 25.67 16.16
CA GLY A 14 -7.90 24.36 16.71
C GLY A 14 -8.81 23.21 16.24
N ALA A 15 -10.11 23.45 16.11
CA ALA A 15 -11.07 22.45 15.62
C ALA A 15 -10.92 22.15 14.13
N ALA A 16 -10.55 23.16 13.32
CA ALA A 16 -10.32 22.97 11.89
C ALA A 16 -9.05 22.15 11.58
N LEU A 17 -8.01 22.25 12.41
CA LEU A 17 -6.77 21.48 12.28
C LEU A 17 -6.95 19.99 12.67
N LEU A 18 -7.91 19.68 13.54
CA LEU A 18 -8.23 18.29 13.91
C LEU A 18 -9.04 17.55 12.82
N LEU A 19 -9.67 18.27 11.91
CA LEU A 19 -10.44 17.68 10.79
C LEU A 19 -9.64 17.52 9.51
N ALA A 20 -8.46 18.14 9.41
CA ALA A 20 -7.66 18.16 8.19
C ALA A 20 -6.79 16.92 7.95
N GLY A 21 -6.84 15.90 8.80
CA GLY A 21 -6.01 14.70 8.71
C GLY A 21 -6.78 13.38 8.74
N HIS A 22 -8.07 13.39 8.42
CA HIS A 22 -8.86 12.15 8.46
C HIS A 22 -9.06 11.60 7.04
N SER A 23 -8.73 10.34 6.86
CA SER A 23 -9.06 9.58 5.67
C SER A 23 -10.55 9.71 5.31
N PRO A 24 -10.92 9.86 4.03
CA PRO A 24 -12.31 9.85 3.59
C PRO A 24 -13.00 8.51 3.87
N TYR A 25 -12.23 7.47 4.19
CA TYR A 25 -12.75 6.12 4.42
C TYR A 25 -12.62 5.69 5.88
N ARG A 26 -13.67 5.02 6.39
CA ARG A 26 -13.65 4.44 7.74
C ARG A 26 -12.98 3.07 7.70
N GLN A 27 -11.88 2.90 8.42
CA GLN A 27 -11.11 1.66 8.46
C GLN A 27 -11.96 0.42 8.81
N TRP A 28 -12.82 0.54 9.82
CA TRP A 28 -13.65 -0.57 10.27
C TRP A 28 -14.69 -1.02 9.23
N ASP A 29 -15.15 -0.14 8.35
CA ASP A 29 -16.03 -0.50 7.25
C ASP A 29 -15.28 -1.30 6.17
N VAL A 30 -14.01 -0.96 5.94
CA VAL A 30 -13.16 -1.55 4.91
C VAL A 30 -12.63 -2.93 5.33
N TYR A 31 -12.10 -3.04 6.56
CA TYR A 31 -11.38 -4.24 7.02
C TYR A 31 -12.19 -5.14 7.97
N ARG A 32 -13.46 -4.92 8.11
CA ARG A 32 -14.33 -5.61 9.07
C ARG A 32 -14.32 -7.14 8.95
N LYS A 33 -14.08 -7.69 7.76
CA LYS A 33 -14.22 -9.12 7.46
C LYS A 33 -12.93 -9.80 6.99
N THR A 34 -11.89 -9.06 6.65
CA THR A 34 -10.69 -9.60 6.03
C THR A 34 -9.44 -9.24 6.81
N ARG A 35 -8.48 -10.16 6.86
CA ARG A 35 -7.14 -9.90 7.36
C ARG A 35 -6.27 -9.48 6.19
N LEU A 36 -5.55 -8.38 6.33
CA LEU A 36 -4.56 -7.95 5.34
C LEU A 36 -3.32 -8.83 5.44
N VAL A 37 -3.01 -9.55 4.38
CA VAL A 37 -1.78 -10.34 4.28
C VAL A 37 -0.90 -9.75 3.20
N LEU A 38 0.31 -9.29 3.58
CA LEU A 38 1.32 -8.85 2.64
C LEU A 38 2.20 -10.05 2.28
N LEU A 39 2.22 -10.41 1.00
CA LEU A 39 2.98 -11.54 0.50
C LEU A 39 4.34 -11.08 -0.03
N ALA A 40 5.40 -11.80 0.35
CA ALA A 40 6.76 -11.58 -0.14
C ALA A 40 7.42 -12.91 -0.49
N SER A 41 8.34 -12.90 -1.46
CA SER A 41 9.14 -14.07 -1.82
C SER A 41 10.27 -14.28 -0.81
N ALA A 42 10.41 -15.48 -0.25
CA ALA A 42 11.50 -15.82 0.66
C ALA A 42 12.90 -15.78 -0.01
N THR A 43 12.95 -15.82 -1.33
CA THR A 43 14.20 -15.70 -2.11
C THR A 43 14.60 -14.25 -2.39
N ASP A 44 13.73 -13.27 -2.09
CA ASP A 44 14.03 -11.84 -2.18
C ASP A 44 13.99 -11.21 -0.79
N GLU A 45 15.16 -11.11 -0.15
CA GLU A 45 15.27 -10.56 1.22
C GLU A 45 14.74 -9.13 1.30
N THR A 46 14.92 -8.31 0.27
CA THR A 46 14.42 -6.94 0.23
C THR A 46 12.90 -6.90 0.26
N SER A 47 12.23 -7.74 -0.53
CA SER A 47 10.77 -7.83 -0.52
C SER A 47 10.23 -8.28 0.84
N VAL A 48 10.91 -9.23 1.50
CA VAL A 48 10.55 -9.69 2.86
C VAL A 48 10.68 -8.57 3.88
N ARG A 49 11.80 -7.81 3.86
CA ARG A 49 12.01 -6.68 4.78
C ARG A 49 10.98 -5.58 4.56
N LEU A 50 10.69 -5.23 3.31
CA LEU A 50 9.66 -4.26 2.94
C LEU A 50 8.27 -4.71 3.43
N ALA A 51 7.88 -5.94 3.12
CA ALA A 51 6.57 -6.47 3.53
C ALA A 51 6.44 -6.54 5.06
N GLN A 52 7.51 -6.87 5.79
CA GLN A 52 7.52 -6.87 7.25
C GLN A 52 7.34 -5.47 7.83
N ALA A 53 8.06 -4.47 7.30
CA ALA A 53 7.96 -3.09 7.75
C ALA A 53 6.57 -2.51 7.44
N LEU A 54 6.05 -2.74 6.23
CA LEU A 54 4.71 -2.32 5.83
C LEU A 54 3.62 -3.00 6.65
N ALA A 55 3.72 -4.30 6.92
CA ALA A 55 2.77 -5.00 7.78
C ALA A 55 2.74 -4.39 9.19
N ALA A 56 3.90 -4.01 9.75
CA ALA A 56 3.97 -3.33 11.04
C ALA A 56 3.34 -1.92 11.01
N ILE A 57 3.52 -1.18 9.91
CA ILE A 57 2.87 0.11 9.70
C ILE A 57 1.36 -0.07 9.64
N PHE A 58 0.87 -0.96 8.79
CA PHE A 58 -0.57 -1.19 8.61
C PHE A 58 -1.24 -1.73 9.87
N ALA A 59 -0.56 -2.61 10.64
CA ALA A 59 -1.10 -3.10 11.91
C ALA A 59 -1.30 -1.96 12.93
N ARG A 60 -0.49 -0.90 12.86
CA ARG A 60 -0.61 0.29 13.74
C ARG A 60 -1.63 1.31 13.22
N GLN A 61 -1.59 1.61 11.91
CA GLN A 61 -2.43 2.64 11.29
C GLN A 61 -3.84 2.13 10.98
N LEU A 62 -3.97 0.85 10.67
CA LEU A 62 -5.20 0.17 10.29
C LEU A 62 -5.43 -1.06 11.18
N PRO A 63 -5.68 -0.89 12.50
CA PRO A 63 -5.72 -2.02 13.45
C PRO A 63 -6.77 -3.07 13.07
N ASP A 64 -7.87 -2.68 12.46
CA ASP A 64 -8.92 -3.61 12.00
C ASP A 64 -8.43 -4.51 10.85
N SER A 65 -7.40 -4.11 10.12
CA SER A 65 -6.80 -4.91 9.05
C SER A 65 -6.07 -6.16 9.56
N ARG A 66 -5.61 -6.15 10.81
CA ARG A 66 -4.78 -7.22 11.42
C ARG A 66 -3.63 -7.63 10.50
N ALA A 67 -2.96 -6.63 9.92
CA ALA A 67 -1.94 -6.83 8.90
C ALA A 67 -0.81 -7.75 9.36
N ILE A 68 -0.43 -8.69 8.51
CA ILE A 68 0.68 -9.63 8.73
C ILE A 68 1.49 -9.84 7.46
N LEU A 69 2.75 -10.25 7.64
CA LEU A 69 3.58 -10.78 6.55
C LEU A 69 3.28 -12.27 6.36
N ALA A 70 3.14 -12.70 5.09
CA ALA A 70 3.27 -14.09 4.67
C ALA A 70 4.46 -14.23 3.71
N ARG A 71 5.19 -15.35 3.82
CA ARG A 71 6.33 -15.65 2.95
C ARG A 71 5.97 -16.78 2.02
N ALA A 72 5.98 -16.53 0.72
CA ALA A 72 5.98 -17.57 -0.29
C ALA A 72 7.39 -18.17 -0.37
N ARG A 73 7.51 -19.43 -0.77
CA ARG A 73 8.79 -20.12 -0.92
C ARG A 73 9.71 -19.41 -1.92
N ASP A 74 9.16 -18.99 -3.04
CA ASP A 74 9.82 -18.27 -4.13
C ASP A 74 8.80 -17.36 -4.87
N THR A 75 9.25 -16.61 -5.88
CA THR A 75 8.38 -15.71 -6.63
C THR A 75 7.31 -16.47 -7.45
N ASN A 76 7.58 -17.67 -7.95
CA ASN A 76 6.57 -18.48 -8.66
C ASN A 76 5.45 -18.93 -7.70
N ASP A 77 5.80 -19.36 -6.50
CA ASP A 77 4.84 -19.71 -5.45
C ASP A 77 4.01 -18.48 -5.03
N LEU A 78 4.65 -17.31 -4.91
CA LEU A 78 3.98 -16.04 -4.66
C LEU A 78 2.93 -15.74 -5.75
N VAL A 79 3.34 -15.81 -7.02
CA VAL A 79 2.47 -15.52 -8.16
C VAL A 79 1.29 -16.49 -8.20
N ARG A 80 1.51 -17.78 -7.93
CA ARG A 80 0.44 -18.78 -7.86
C ARG A 80 -0.59 -18.46 -6.77
N LEU A 81 -0.15 -18.02 -5.58
CA LEU A 81 -1.05 -17.63 -4.48
C LEU A 81 -1.89 -16.40 -4.82
N VAL A 82 -1.30 -15.43 -5.54
CA VAL A 82 -2.01 -14.24 -6.02
C VAL A 82 -2.97 -14.61 -7.16
N ALA A 83 -2.52 -15.38 -8.14
CA ALA A 83 -3.33 -15.82 -9.29
C ALA A 83 -4.56 -16.65 -8.88
N SER A 84 -4.43 -17.45 -7.81
CA SER A 84 -5.56 -18.23 -7.26
C SER A 84 -6.52 -17.42 -6.39
N GLY A 85 -6.28 -16.11 -6.17
CA GLY A 85 -7.09 -15.26 -5.32
C GLY A 85 -6.98 -15.55 -3.82
N GLN A 86 -6.00 -16.38 -3.40
CA GLN A 86 -5.81 -16.68 -1.97
C GLN A 86 -5.24 -15.50 -1.20
N LEU A 87 -4.37 -14.71 -1.84
CA LEU A 87 -3.77 -13.50 -1.28
C LEU A 87 -3.83 -12.37 -2.29
N GLU A 88 -4.12 -11.17 -1.81
CA GLU A 88 -4.50 -10.03 -2.67
C GLU A 88 -3.40 -8.98 -2.82
N VAL A 89 -2.44 -8.91 -1.87
CA VAL A 89 -1.40 -7.87 -1.82
C VAL A 89 -0.02 -8.50 -1.75
N ALA A 90 0.90 -8.05 -2.60
CA ALA A 90 2.26 -8.57 -2.68
C ALA A 90 3.31 -7.47 -2.90
N ILE A 91 4.56 -7.79 -2.55
CA ILE A 91 5.75 -7.00 -2.89
C ILE A 91 6.53 -7.75 -3.97
N LEU A 92 6.67 -7.14 -5.12
CA LEU A 92 7.39 -7.70 -6.29
C LEU A 92 8.34 -6.66 -6.87
N ARG A 93 9.40 -7.12 -7.53
CA ARG A 93 10.19 -6.24 -8.38
C ARG A 93 9.34 -5.77 -9.57
N GLU A 94 9.60 -4.56 -10.05
CA GLU A 94 8.81 -3.99 -11.15
C GLU A 94 8.79 -4.90 -12.40
N GLY A 95 9.94 -5.50 -12.75
CA GLY A 95 10.03 -6.43 -13.90
C GLY A 95 9.21 -7.70 -13.70
N GLU A 96 9.21 -8.25 -12.47
CA GLU A 96 8.40 -9.43 -12.12
C GLU A 96 6.90 -9.10 -12.17
N ALA A 97 6.50 -8.00 -11.56
CA ALA A 97 5.10 -7.56 -11.57
C ALA A 97 4.57 -7.33 -13.00
N HIS A 98 5.41 -6.77 -13.88
CA HIS A 98 5.07 -6.62 -15.29
C HIS A 98 4.95 -7.97 -16.00
N ALA A 99 5.90 -8.91 -15.81
CA ALA A 99 5.83 -10.24 -16.38
C ALA A 99 4.57 -11.00 -15.94
N VAL A 100 4.20 -10.90 -14.65
CA VAL A 100 2.97 -11.48 -14.10
C VAL A 100 1.72 -10.89 -14.75
N LEU A 101 1.66 -9.56 -14.89
CA LEU A 101 0.54 -8.87 -15.54
C LEU A 101 0.36 -9.34 -17.00
N MET A 102 1.48 -9.57 -17.71
CA MET A 102 1.48 -9.99 -19.11
C MET A 102 1.31 -11.50 -19.30
N GLY A 103 1.36 -12.31 -18.23
CA GLY A 103 1.42 -13.77 -18.33
C GLY A 103 2.66 -14.25 -19.07
N ALA A 104 3.79 -13.54 -18.88
CA ALA A 104 5.05 -13.83 -19.56
C ALA A 104 5.99 -14.66 -18.69
N GLU A 105 7.01 -15.26 -19.32
CA GLU A 105 8.07 -15.99 -18.61
C GLU A 105 8.74 -15.10 -17.53
N PRO A 106 9.08 -15.63 -16.38
CA PRO A 106 8.99 -17.06 -15.99
C PRO A 106 7.65 -17.46 -15.35
N PHE A 107 6.60 -16.68 -15.47
CA PHE A 107 5.30 -16.86 -14.78
C PHE A 107 4.17 -17.31 -15.73
N ALA A 108 4.48 -17.67 -16.97
CA ALA A 108 3.50 -18.00 -18.01
C ALA A 108 2.52 -19.11 -17.60
N ASP A 109 2.97 -20.09 -16.82
CA ASP A 109 2.13 -21.20 -16.32
C ASP A 109 0.95 -20.73 -15.42
N ASN A 110 1.05 -19.54 -14.83
CA ASN A 110 -0.02 -18.97 -13.99
C ASN A 110 -1.02 -18.14 -14.79
N GLY A 111 -0.77 -17.94 -16.10
CA GLY A 111 -1.53 -17.01 -16.92
C GLY A 111 -1.28 -15.54 -16.55
N SER A 112 -2.01 -14.63 -17.19
CA SER A 112 -1.96 -13.21 -16.82
C SER A 112 -2.79 -12.94 -15.57
N VAL A 113 -2.25 -12.14 -14.64
CA VAL A 113 -2.96 -11.70 -13.43
C VAL A 113 -3.20 -10.19 -13.50
N ALA A 114 -4.43 -9.76 -13.27
CA ALA A 114 -4.81 -8.35 -13.30
C ALA A 114 -4.25 -7.58 -12.11
N LEU A 115 -2.92 -7.39 -12.09
CA LEU A 115 -2.24 -6.63 -11.05
C LEU A 115 -2.44 -5.13 -11.20
N ARG A 116 -2.51 -4.45 -10.07
CA ARG A 116 -2.52 -2.99 -9.94
C ARG A 116 -1.47 -2.54 -8.93
N THR A 117 -0.80 -1.44 -9.21
CA THR A 117 0.21 -0.86 -8.30
C THR A 117 -0.46 0.02 -7.26
N LEU A 118 -0.05 -0.13 -6.01
CA LEU A 118 -0.35 0.77 -4.90
C LEU A 118 0.73 1.84 -4.74
N GLY A 119 2.01 1.47 -4.87
CA GLY A 119 3.13 2.40 -4.83
C GLY A 119 4.46 1.75 -5.15
N ALA A 120 5.43 2.57 -5.55
CA ALA A 120 6.81 2.15 -5.77
C ALA A 120 7.67 2.43 -4.53
N ILE A 121 8.51 1.48 -4.16
CA ILE A 121 9.39 1.52 -2.99
C ILE A 121 10.77 0.99 -3.42
N GLY A 122 11.71 1.89 -3.71
CA GLY A 122 12.98 1.51 -4.33
C GLY A 122 12.74 0.90 -5.72
N ASP A 123 13.23 -0.31 -5.94
CA ASP A 123 13.06 -1.11 -7.16
C ASP A 123 11.88 -2.11 -7.08
N HIS A 124 11.12 -2.05 -5.99
CA HIS A 124 9.95 -2.89 -5.75
C HIS A 124 8.65 -2.10 -5.89
N LEU A 125 7.60 -2.83 -6.24
CA LEU A 125 6.22 -2.35 -6.23
C LEU A 125 5.43 -3.06 -5.13
N MET A 126 4.65 -2.30 -4.37
CA MET A 126 3.53 -2.85 -3.65
C MET A 126 2.37 -2.97 -4.64
N VAL A 127 1.98 -4.20 -4.95
CA VAL A 127 0.92 -4.52 -5.91
C VAL A 127 -0.25 -5.21 -5.24
N CYS A 128 -1.42 -5.09 -5.85
CA CYS A 128 -2.59 -5.85 -5.45
C CYS A 128 -3.33 -6.37 -6.69
N VAL A 129 -4.24 -7.32 -6.51
CA VAL A 129 -5.19 -7.71 -7.55
C VAL A 129 -6.21 -6.59 -7.78
N GLU A 130 -6.79 -6.54 -8.97
CA GLU A 130 -7.74 -5.48 -9.37
C GLU A 130 -8.99 -5.43 -8.49
N GLU A 131 -9.40 -6.57 -7.94
CA GLU A 131 -10.59 -6.75 -7.12
C GLU A 131 -10.50 -6.13 -5.72
N VAL A 132 -9.31 -5.73 -5.28
CA VAL A 132 -9.14 -5.03 -3.99
C VAL A 132 -10.03 -3.79 -3.97
N PRO A 133 -10.87 -3.60 -2.94
CA PRO A 133 -11.76 -2.45 -2.89
C PRO A 133 -11.01 -1.12 -2.93
N LYS A 134 -11.51 -0.17 -3.73
CA LYS A 134 -10.92 1.17 -3.87
C LYS A 134 -10.63 1.86 -2.52
N PRO A 135 -11.54 1.85 -1.51
CA PRO A 135 -11.24 2.39 -0.19
C PRO A 135 -10.08 1.70 0.53
N ALA A 136 -9.96 0.37 0.37
CA ALA A 136 -8.86 -0.39 0.97
C ALA A 136 -7.52 0.03 0.36
N ALA A 137 -7.44 0.07 -0.97
CA ALA A 137 -6.25 0.52 -1.69
C ALA A 137 -5.84 1.96 -1.33
N TYR A 138 -6.81 2.88 -1.19
CA TYR A 138 -6.57 4.26 -0.75
C TYR A 138 -5.94 4.28 0.65
N LEU A 139 -6.54 3.58 1.62
CA LEU A 139 -6.06 3.53 3.02
C LEU A 139 -4.65 2.93 3.13
N LEU A 140 -4.32 1.94 2.29
CA LEU A 140 -2.98 1.36 2.27
C LEU A 140 -1.93 2.38 1.82
N VAL A 141 -2.21 3.13 0.74
CA VAL A 141 -1.29 4.16 0.25
C VAL A 141 -1.16 5.31 1.25
N GLU A 142 -2.27 5.80 1.81
CA GLU A 142 -2.31 6.84 2.84
C GLU A 142 -1.48 6.44 4.06
N SER A 143 -1.73 5.26 4.62
CA SER A 143 -0.99 4.76 5.79
C SER A 143 0.50 4.58 5.52
N MET A 144 0.87 4.13 4.33
CA MET A 144 2.27 4.03 3.91
C MET A 144 2.91 5.41 3.80
N ALA A 145 2.21 6.39 3.25
CA ALA A 145 2.71 7.76 3.09
C ALA A 145 2.90 8.47 4.43
N GLU A 146 1.93 8.38 5.32
CA GLU A 146 1.98 8.98 6.66
C GLU A 146 3.15 8.45 7.51
N ARG A 147 3.55 7.22 7.27
CA ARG A 147 4.59 6.52 8.04
C ARG A 147 5.82 6.17 7.21
N TRP A 148 6.02 6.87 6.08
CA TRP A 148 7.15 6.61 5.19
C TRP A 148 8.52 6.68 5.88
N HIS A 149 8.66 7.61 6.81
CA HIS A 149 9.89 7.80 7.60
C HIS A 149 10.19 6.64 8.58
N ASP A 150 9.24 5.77 8.85
CA ASP A 150 9.46 4.55 9.65
C ASP A 150 10.11 3.43 8.83
N LEU A 151 10.15 3.55 7.50
CA LEU A 151 10.82 2.60 6.64
C LEU A 151 12.33 2.84 6.66
N ASP A 152 13.10 1.75 6.66
CA ASP A 152 14.54 1.82 6.61
C ASP A 152 15.02 2.55 5.33
N ALA A 153 15.88 3.55 5.51
CA ALA A 153 16.44 4.33 4.40
C ALA A 153 17.17 3.45 3.36
N ALA A 154 17.73 2.32 3.78
CA ALA A 154 18.34 1.35 2.87
C ALA A 154 17.31 0.70 1.91
N LEU A 155 16.04 0.64 2.30
CA LEU A 155 14.96 0.07 1.49
C LEU A 155 14.30 1.10 0.58
N VAL A 156 14.13 2.35 1.06
CA VAL A 156 13.39 3.40 0.34
C VAL A 156 14.29 4.36 -0.42
N GLY A 157 15.60 4.30 -0.19
CA GLY A 157 16.57 5.21 -0.80
C GLY A 157 16.34 6.67 -0.37
N ARG A 158 16.42 7.60 -1.33
CA ARG A 158 16.21 9.04 -1.09
C ARG A 158 14.76 9.50 -1.25
N ALA A 159 13.81 8.58 -1.41
CA ALA A 159 12.41 8.94 -1.58
C ALA A 159 11.83 9.51 -0.27
N SER A 160 11.12 10.62 -0.36
CA SER A 160 10.43 11.26 0.78
C SER A 160 9.00 10.75 1.00
N GLY A 161 8.53 9.82 0.18
CA GLY A 161 7.19 9.24 0.24
C GLY A 161 6.98 8.18 -0.84
N PRO A 162 5.87 7.44 -0.78
CA PRO A 162 5.51 6.52 -1.83
C PRO A 162 5.25 7.31 -3.12
N ARG A 163 5.65 6.75 -4.24
CA ARG A 163 5.48 7.38 -5.55
C ARG A 163 4.70 6.45 -6.47
N PRO A 164 3.93 7.02 -7.41
CA PRO A 164 3.49 6.22 -8.54
C PRO A 164 4.74 5.72 -9.30
N PRO A 165 4.71 4.50 -9.84
CA PRO A 165 5.83 3.99 -10.63
C PRO A 165 6.08 4.90 -11.84
N GLN A 166 7.35 5.17 -12.13
CA GLN A 166 7.71 6.05 -13.25
C GLN A 166 7.34 5.47 -14.61
N SER A 167 7.38 4.14 -14.75
CA SER A 167 7.20 3.46 -16.03
C SER A 167 5.74 3.14 -16.37
N LEU A 168 4.80 3.18 -15.40
CA LEU A 168 3.39 2.76 -15.55
C LEU A 168 3.20 1.39 -16.25
N ARG A 169 4.23 0.52 -16.23
CA ARG A 169 4.15 -0.82 -16.81
C ARG A 169 3.09 -1.67 -16.13
N VAL A 170 2.90 -1.48 -14.83
CA VAL A 170 1.78 -2.04 -14.07
C VAL A 170 0.87 -0.87 -13.67
N PRO A 171 -0.38 -0.82 -14.13
CA PRO A 171 -1.27 0.29 -13.90
C PRO A 171 -1.51 0.56 -12.42
N LEU A 172 -1.75 1.82 -12.05
CA LEU A 172 -2.15 2.17 -10.69
C LEU A 172 -3.55 1.62 -10.37
N HIS A 173 -3.72 1.20 -9.12
CA HIS A 173 -5.04 0.91 -8.60
C HIS A 173 -5.88 2.21 -8.49
N PRO A 174 -7.20 2.18 -8.79
CA PRO A 174 -8.03 3.39 -8.71
C PRO A 174 -7.99 4.12 -7.36
N GLY A 175 -7.88 3.38 -6.24
CA GLY A 175 -7.73 3.96 -4.91
C GLY A 175 -6.37 4.64 -4.71
N ALA A 176 -5.29 4.05 -5.22
CA ALA A 176 -3.97 4.66 -5.19
C ALA A 176 -3.93 5.95 -6.05
N LEU A 177 -4.54 5.90 -7.23
CA LEU A 177 -4.64 7.06 -8.12
C LEU A 177 -5.41 8.22 -7.47
N GLU A 178 -6.48 7.92 -6.73
CA GLU A 178 -7.24 8.93 -5.98
C GLU A 178 -6.36 9.58 -4.91
N TYR A 179 -5.62 8.76 -4.13
CA TYR A 179 -4.69 9.27 -3.13
C TYR A 179 -3.67 10.21 -3.75
N TYR A 180 -2.95 9.78 -4.80
CA TYR A 180 -1.90 10.58 -5.43
C TYR A 180 -2.43 11.88 -6.04
N ARG A 181 -3.64 11.90 -6.63
CA ARG A 181 -4.25 13.14 -7.16
C ARG A 181 -4.62 14.14 -6.07
N GLY A 182 -4.97 13.67 -4.90
CA GLY A 182 -5.31 14.54 -3.77
C GLY A 182 -4.09 15.11 -3.02
N HIS A 183 -2.86 14.58 -3.29
CA HIS A 183 -1.64 14.93 -2.56
C HIS A 183 -0.47 15.34 -3.48
N SER A 184 -0.78 15.71 -4.73
CA SER A 184 0.18 16.18 -5.75
C SER A 184 0.41 17.68 -5.69
#